data_1c04b04253a31fd43a364e2fbf2b6ba1
#
_entry.id   1c04b04253a31fd43a364e2fbf2b6ba1
#
_cell.length_a   1.000
_cell.length_b   1.000
_cell.length_c   1.000
_cell.angle_alpha   90.00
_cell.angle_beta   90.00
_cell.angle_gamma   90.00
#
_symmetry.space_group_name_H-M   'P 1'
#
loop_
_entity.id
_entity.type
_entity.pdbx_description
1 polymer ?
#
loop_
_entity_poly.entity_id
_entity_poly.type
_entity_poly.pdbx_seq_one_letter_code
_entity_poly.pdbx_strand_id
1 'polypeptide(L)'
;MDPRRRQLARLGVALGAGSAWPPLWAQASAAASGAAADYPSKVVRVIIPFAPGGGTDIVGRAICAKLQEALGQTFVPDNKAGGNSIIGLEACASSRPDGYTLSLLTSSATVNVTLQGTKQPYDLQKDLAPVTQITTQPYALVVNPKVPAKNLAELIALAKAKPGALNYGSSGPGGISHLAGALLCSIANVKMTHVPYKGGNPALVSVVSGQIDMLFSTQLQAHPFTSAGRLRMLAVTTPRRSPAAPDVPTMAEAGVPGYDVAGWYGLVAPAATPTEIIDKLQQEIAKILKL
;
A
#
# COMPACT_ATOMS: atom_id res chain seq x y z
N MET A 1 -28.45 30.69 -85.05
CA MET A 1 -28.76 30.02 -83.74
C MET A 1 -28.01 28.69 -83.70
N ASP A 2 -27.00 28.65 -82.92
CA ASP A 2 -25.95 27.62 -82.87
C ASP A 2 -26.43 26.33 -82.22
N PRO A 3 -26.35 25.14 -82.83
CA PRO A 3 -26.83 23.86 -82.31
C PRO A 3 -25.87 23.23 -81.33
N ARG A 4 -24.80 23.90 -80.85
CA ARG A 4 -23.78 23.34 -80.00
C ARG A 4 -24.05 23.47 -78.49
N ARG A 5 -25.20 23.97 -78.04
CA ARG A 5 -25.54 24.19 -76.61
C ARG A 5 -26.45 23.13 -75.98
N ARG A 6 -26.71 21.98 -76.61
CA ARG A 6 -27.60 20.93 -76.05
C ARG A 6 -26.96 19.61 -75.64
N GLN A 7 -25.63 19.52 -75.57
CA GLN A 7 -24.95 18.26 -75.22
C GLN A 7 -24.15 18.26 -73.90
N LEU A 8 -24.29 19.26 -72.99
CA LEU A 8 -23.56 19.31 -71.71
C LEU A 8 -24.43 19.11 -70.45
N ALA A 9 -25.61 18.51 -70.61
CA ALA A 9 -26.55 18.34 -69.47
C ALA A 9 -26.89 16.87 -69.16
N ARG A 10 -26.00 15.91 -69.47
CA ARG A 10 -26.25 14.49 -69.10
C ARG A 10 -24.98 13.75 -68.72
N LEU A 11 -24.16 14.30 -67.79
CA LEU A 11 -23.06 13.56 -67.16
C LEU A 11 -22.84 14.16 -65.78
N GLY A 12 -23.56 13.64 -64.78
CA GLY A 12 -23.44 14.16 -63.41
C GLY A 12 -24.30 13.45 -62.35
N VAL A 13 -24.52 12.15 -62.52
CA VAL A 13 -25.08 11.35 -61.36
C VAL A 13 -24.43 9.96 -61.38
N ALA A 14 -23.30 9.81 -60.80
CA ALA A 14 -22.81 8.54 -60.20
C ALA A 14 -21.44 8.81 -59.54
N LEU A 15 -21.38 8.69 -58.24
CA LEU A 15 -20.23 8.39 -57.37
C LEU A 15 -20.27 9.22 -56.09
N GLY A 16 -21.28 8.93 -55.29
CA GLY A 16 -21.33 9.27 -53.88
C GLY A 16 -21.33 7.98 -53.03
N ALA A 17 -20.38 7.10 -53.26
CA ALA A 17 -20.05 6.06 -52.25
C ALA A 17 -19.28 6.74 -51.11
N GLY A 18 -20.02 7.32 -50.18
CA GLY A 18 -19.46 7.85 -48.92
C GLY A 18 -18.83 6.70 -48.17
N SER A 19 -17.52 6.62 -48.21
CA SER A 19 -16.74 5.84 -47.26
C SER A 19 -17.00 6.42 -45.87
N ALA A 20 -17.98 5.85 -45.18
CA ALA A 20 -18.22 6.14 -43.76
C ALA A 20 -17.01 5.60 -42.97
N TRP A 21 -16.01 6.44 -42.78
CA TRP A 21 -14.98 6.14 -41.81
C TRP A 21 -15.64 6.12 -40.43
N PRO A 22 -15.46 5.03 -39.64
CA PRO A 22 -16.00 5.02 -38.31
C PRO A 22 -15.37 6.16 -37.51
N PRO A 23 -16.15 6.84 -36.68
CA PRO A 23 -15.64 7.96 -35.88
C PRO A 23 -14.47 7.51 -34.99
N LEU A 24 -13.40 8.32 -34.90
CA LEU A 24 -12.17 8.00 -34.16
C LEU A 24 -12.42 7.52 -32.70
N TRP A 25 -13.50 7.97 -32.08
CA TRP A 25 -13.89 7.53 -30.72
C TRP A 25 -14.40 6.08 -30.67
N ALA A 26 -15.01 5.54 -31.75
CA ALA A 26 -15.41 4.15 -31.82
C ALA A 26 -14.20 3.20 -31.96
N GLN A 27 -13.12 3.64 -32.62
CA GLN A 27 -11.87 2.89 -32.72
C GLN A 27 -11.10 2.88 -31.40
N ALA A 28 -11.13 3.98 -30.62
CA ALA A 28 -10.49 4.04 -29.29
C ALA A 28 -11.16 3.09 -28.28
N SER A 29 -12.49 2.99 -28.30
CA SER A 29 -13.22 2.04 -27.40
C SER A 29 -13.00 0.58 -27.77
N ALA A 30 -12.90 0.25 -29.07
CA ALA A 30 -12.62 -1.11 -29.52
C ALA A 30 -11.17 -1.55 -29.22
N ALA A 31 -10.21 -0.61 -29.28
CA ALA A 31 -8.81 -0.87 -28.92
C ALA A 31 -8.63 -1.08 -27.42
N ALA A 32 -9.39 -0.36 -26.58
CA ALA A 32 -9.35 -0.51 -25.13
C ALA A 32 -9.92 -1.86 -24.66
N SER A 33 -11.07 -2.29 -25.23
CA SER A 33 -11.67 -3.59 -24.89
C SER A 33 -10.82 -4.79 -25.35
N GLY A 34 -10.07 -4.67 -26.44
CA GLY A 34 -9.10 -5.68 -26.89
C GLY A 34 -7.89 -5.80 -25.94
N ALA A 35 -7.39 -4.69 -25.43
CA ALA A 35 -6.23 -4.67 -24.54
C ALA A 35 -6.51 -5.37 -23.18
N ALA A 36 -7.74 -5.29 -22.66
CA ALA A 36 -8.13 -5.96 -21.42
C ALA A 36 -8.36 -7.47 -21.59
N ALA A 37 -8.79 -7.92 -22.78
CA ALA A 37 -8.99 -9.33 -23.05
C ALA A 37 -7.68 -10.14 -22.93
N ASP A 38 -6.58 -9.58 -23.47
CA ASP A 38 -5.25 -10.20 -23.45
C ASP A 38 -4.39 -9.83 -22.23
N TYR A 39 -4.90 -8.98 -21.34
CA TYR A 39 -4.15 -8.55 -20.15
C TYR A 39 -4.21 -9.63 -19.04
N PRO A 40 -3.08 -9.96 -18.37
CA PRO A 40 -1.72 -9.60 -18.72
C PRO A 40 -1.12 -10.55 -19.78
N SER A 41 -0.44 -10.01 -20.81
CA SER A 41 0.26 -10.80 -21.85
C SER A 41 1.78 -10.83 -21.64
N LYS A 42 2.30 -10.10 -20.67
CA LYS A 42 3.72 -9.99 -20.30
C LYS A 42 3.85 -9.80 -18.79
N VAL A 43 5.09 -9.83 -18.30
CA VAL A 43 5.43 -9.65 -16.88
C VAL A 43 4.86 -8.33 -16.33
N VAL A 44 4.20 -8.41 -15.18
CA VAL A 44 3.67 -7.26 -14.42
C VAL A 44 4.61 -6.96 -13.25
N ARG A 45 5.08 -5.73 -13.15
CA ARG A 45 5.87 -5.25 -12.02
C ARG A 45 4.97 -4.70 -10.92
N VAL A 46 5.15 -5.17 -9.69
CA VAL A 46 4.43 -4.69 -8.51
C VAL A 46 5.43 -4.02 -7.56
N ILE A 47 5.38 -2.69 -7.51
CA ILE A 47 6.25 -1.92 -6.63
C ILE A 47 5.80 -2.12 -5.18
N ILE A 48 6.76 -2.46 -4.32
CA ILE A 48 6.59 -2.54 -2.86
C ILE A 48 7.37 -1.37 -2.26
N PRO A 49 6.68 -0.34 -1.72
CA PRO A 49 7.33 0.93 -1.37
C PRO A 49 8.09 0.91 -0.04
N PHE A 50 8.53 -0.27 0.42
CA PHE A 50 9.29 -0.48 1.66
C PHE A 50 10.38 -1.53 1.48
N ALA A 51 11.30 -1.61 2.45
CA ALA A 51 12.36 -2.60 2.48
C ALA A 51 11.81 -4.05 2.55
N PRO A 52 12.51 -5.04 1.96
CA PRO A 52 12.11 -6.44 2.00
C PRO A 52 11.92 -6.98 3.42
N GLY A 53 11.02 -7.97 3.58
CA GLY A 53 10.75 -8.68 4.83
C GLY A 53 9.84 -7.93 5.81
N GLY A 54 9.37 -6.72 5.46
CA GLY A 54 8.33 -6.01 6.21
C GLY A 54 6.93 -6.53 5.90
N GLY A 55 5.92 -6.13 6.69
CA GLY A 55 4.53 -6.56 6.50
C GLY A 55 4.01 -6.25 5.09
N THR A 56 4.36 -5.10 4.50
CA THR A 56 4.01 -4.74 3.12
C THR A 56 4.65 -5.70 2.10
N ASP A 57 5.89 -6.12 2.32
CA ASP A 57 6.59 -7.05 1.43
C ASP A 57 5.98 -8.46 1.48
N ILE A 58 5.68 -8.94 2.69
CA ILE A 58 5.06 -10.25 2.89
C ILE A 58 3.72 -10.33 2.15
N VAL A 59 2.83 -9.34 2.35
CA VAL A 59 1.53 -9.29 1.69
C VAL A 59 1.68 -9.08 0.18
N GLY A 60 2.59 -8.21 -0.24
CA GLY A 60 2.84 -7.95 -1.66
C GLY A 60 3.30 -9.20 -2.42
N ARG A 61 4.23 -9.96 -1.86
CA ARG A 61 4.69 -11.23 -2.46
C ARG A 61 3.59 -12.29 -2.49
N ALA A 62 2.78 -12.39 -1.44
CA ALA A 62 1.65 -13.31 -1.40
C ALA A 62 0.62 -12.99 -2.50
N ILE A 63 0.26 -11.72 -2.67
CA ILE A 63 -0.66 -11.28 -3.74
C ILE A 63 -0.05 -11.49 -5.12
N CYS A 64 1.24 -11.18 -5.33
CA CYS A 64 1.93 -11.44 -6.60
C CYS A 64 1.88 -12.93 -6.97
N ALA A 65 2.16 -13.84 -6.03
CA ALA A 65 2.10 -15.28 -6.26
C ALA A 65 0.68 -15.73 -6.64
N LYS A 66 -0.34 -15.25 -5.92
CA LYS A 66 -1.74 -15.61 -6.21
C LYS A 66 -2.26 -15.02 -7.52
N LEU A 67 -1.87 -13.80 -7.88
CA LEU A 67 -2.19 -13.22 -9.19
C LEU A 67 -1.50 -13.96 -10.32
N GLN A 68 -0.27 -14.44 -10.14
CA GLN A 68 0.43 -15.29 -11.10
C GLN A 68 -0.31 -16.62 -11.31
N GLU A 69 -0.76 -17.28 -10.25
CA GLU A 69 -1.56 -18.51 -10.31
C GLU A 69 -2.89 -18.25 -11.07
N ALA A 70 -3.57 -17.15 -10.78
CA ALA A 70 -4.88 -16.85 -11.34
C ALA A 70 -4.85 -16.37 -12.79
N LEU A 71 -3.83 -15.59 -13.18
CA LEU A 71 -3.77 -14.90 -14.48
C LEU A 71 -2.73 -15.50 -15.44
N GLY A 72 -1.94 -16.49 -15.01
CA GLY A 72 -0.98 -17.22 -15.87
C GLY A 72 0.24 -16.40 -16.31
N GLN A 73 0.43 -15.19 -15.77
CA GLN A 73 1.57 -14.32 -16.06
C GLN A 73 2.34 -13.98 -14.80
N THR A 74 3.64 -13.74 -14.93
CA THR A 74 4.50 -13.44 -13.79
C THR A 74 4.24 -12.04 -13.22
N PHE A 75 4.00 -11.94 -11.91
CA PHE A 75 3.94 -10.71 -11.15
C PHE A 75 5.21 -10.57 -10.30
N VAL A 76 6.10 -9.62 -10.67
CA VAL A 76 7.40 -9.44 -10.03
C VAL A 76 7.32 -8.37 -8.94
N PRO A 77 7.56 -8.74 -7.66
CA PRO A 77 7.67 -7.74 -6.59
C PRO A 77 8.99 -6.97 -6.71
N ASP A 78 8.92 -5.62 -6.71
CA ASP A 78 10.05 -4.69 -6.83
C ASP A 78 10.08 -3.75 -5.62
N ASN A 79 11.04 -3.95 -4.70
CA ASN A 79 11.15 -3.14 -3.50
C ASN A 79 11.80 -1.78 -3.79
N LYS A 80 11.02 -0.68 -3.68
CA LYS A 80 11.48 0.72 -3.82
C LYS A 80 11.23 1.49 -2.54
N ALA A 81 12.08 1.27 -1.55
CA ALA A 81 11.96 1.90 -0.23
C ALA A 81 12.47 3.34 -0.21
N GLY A 82 11.85 4.19 0.60
CA GLY A 82 12.30 5.54 0.91
C GLY A 82 11.16 6.55 1.01
N GLY A 83 11.40 7.62 1.80
CA GLY A 83 10.40 8.67 2.02
C GLY A 83 9.07 8.18 2.60
N ASN A 84 9.06 7.12 3.41
CA ASN A 84 7.83 6.51 3.93
C ASN A 84 6.82 6.19 2.81
N SER A 85 7.24 5.47 1.79
CA SER A 85 6.53 5.09 0.55
C SER A 85 6.56 6.09 -0.61
N ILE A 86 6.98 7.33 -0.42
CA ILE A 86 6.93 8.38 -1.45
C ILE A 86 7.68 7.94 -2.71
N ILE A 87 8.93 7.44 -2.60
CA ILE A 87 9.75 7.06 -3.76
C ILE A 87 9.09 5.94 -4.59
N GLY A 88 8.50 4.95 -3.93
CA GLY A 88 7.84 3.84 -4.63
C GLY A 88 6.56 4.28 -5.33
N LEU A 89 5.74 5.11 -4.69
CA LEU A 89 4.49 5.59 -5.26
C LEU A 89 4.71 6.60 -6.39
N GLU A 90 5.72 7.47 -6.28
CA GLU A 90 6.16 8.36 -7.36
C GLU A 90 6.58 7.55 -8.61
N ALA A 91 7.36 6.49 -8.40
CA ALA A 91 7.77 5.61 -9.50
C ALA A 91 6.57 4.89 -10.15
N CYS A 92 5.50 4.58 -9.42
CA CYS A 92 4.26 4.06 -9.98
C CYS A 92 3.51 5.16 -10.75
N ALA A 93 3.27 6.31 -10.14
CA ALA A 93 2.54 7.42 -10.73
C ALA A 93 3.15 7.89 -12.07
N SER A 94 4.50 7.87 -12.17
CA SER A 94 5.25 8.25 -13.37
C SER A 94 5.36 7.13 -14.40
N SER A 95 4.83 5.94 -14.15
CA SER A 95 4.90 4.80 -15.07
C SER A 95 3.83 4.90 -16.16
N ARG A 96 3.99 4.12 -17.25
CA ARG A 96 2.97 4.02 -18.29
C ARG A 96 1.66 3.47 -17.73
N PRO A 97 0.50 4.05 -18.09
CA PRO A 97 -0.79 3.61 -17.58
C PRO A 97 -1.33 2.40 -18.39
N ASP A 98 -0.53 1.36 -18.54
CA ASP A 98 -0.83 0.17 -19.33
C ASP A 98 -1.13 -1.08 -18.44
N GLY A 99 -1.20 -0.90 -17.11
CA GLY A 99 -1.45 -1.97 -16.14
C GLY A 99 -0.23 -2.83 -15.81
N TYR A 100 0.93 -2.65 -16.47
CA TYR A 100 2.13 -3.47 -16.24
C TYR A 100 3.09 -2.93 -15.18
N THR A 101 2.76 -1.80 -14.59
CA THR A 101 3.37 -1.31 -13.35
C THR A 101 2.28 -0.96 -12.36
N LEU A 102 2.27 -1.67 -11.25
CA LEU A 102 1.35 -1.49 -10.13
C LEU A 102 2.16 -1.15 -8.88
N SER A 103 1.52 -0.64 -7.85
CA SER A 103 2.17 -0.46 -6.54
C SER A 103 1.26 -0.88 -5.40
N LEU A 104 1.86 -1.39 -4.32
CA LEU A 104 1.16 -1.44 -3.06
C LEU A 104 1.00 -0.03 -2.52
N LEU A 105 -0.19 0.26 -2.02
CA LEU A 105 -0.53 1.45 -1.27
C LEU A 105 -0.68 1.08 0.20
N THR A 106 -0.23 1.95 1.09
CA THR A 106 -0.37 1.75 2.54
C THR A 106 -1.02 2.96 3.19
N SER A 107 -1.63 2.75 4.36
CA SER A 107 -2.18 3.84 5.16
C SER A 107 -1.17 4.98 5.45
N SER A 108 0.14 4.70 5.46
CA SER A 108 1.17 5.74 5.58
C SER A 108 1.18 6.73 4.42
N ALA A 109 0.77 6.32 3.23
CA ALA A 109 0.71 7.22 2.07
C ALA A 109 -0.35 8.31 2.23
N THR A 110 -1.50 7.98 2.84
CA THR A 110 -2.55 8.97 3.12
C THR A 110 -2.11 9.98 4.18
N VAL A 111 -1.32 9.55 5.15
CA VAL A 111 -0.70 10.43 6.15
C VAL A 111 0.30 11.39 5.49
N ASN A 112 1.10 10.92 4.54
CA ASN A 112 2.06 11.75 3.82
C ASN A 112 1.41 12.93 3.09
N VAL A 113 0.19 12.77 2.56
CA VAL A 113 -0.55 13.88 1.94
C VAL A 113 -0.68 15.08 2.89
N THR A 114 -0.99 14.82 4.15
CA THR A 114 -1.09 15.88 5.17
C THR A 114 0.27 16.38 5.62
N LEU A 115 1.24 15.49 5.85
CA LEU A 115 2.55 15.86 6.41
C LEU A 115 3.45 16.57 5.39
N GLN A 116 3.40 16.19 4.13
CA GLN A 116 4.25 16.75 3.08
C GLN A 116 3.58 17.91 2.34
N GLY A 117 2.24 17.93 2.29
CA GLY A 117 1.48 18.93 1.57
C GLY A 117 1.99 19.09 0.13
N THR A 118 2.30 20.30 -0.29
CA THR A 118 2.78 20.62 -1.65
C THR A 118 4.19 20.09 -1.98
N LYS A 119 4.92 19.53 -1.00
CA LYS A 119 6.26 18.95 -1.23
C LYS A 119 6.21 17.50 -1.72
N GLN A 120 5.02 16.88 -1.74
CA GLN A 120 4.85 15.54 -2.28
C GLN A 120 5.00 15.57 -3.80
N PRO A 121 5.84 14.70 -4.42
CA PRO A 121 6.15 14.76 -5.86
C PRO A 121 5.03 14.22 -6.76
N TYR A 122 3.94 13.71 -6.21
CA TYR A 122 2.73 13.24 -6.90
C TYR A 122 1.49 13.59 -6.08
N ASP A 123 0.35 13.68 -6.75
CA ASP A 123 -0.97 13.80 -6.14
C ASP A 123 -1.58 12.40 -5.98
N LEU A 124 -1.79 11.98 -4.73
CA LEU A 124 -2.28 10.62 -4.43
C LEU A 124 -3.63 10.31 -5.11
N GLN A 125 -4.50 11.30 -5.28
CA GLN A 125 -5.85 11.12 -5.82
C GLN A 125 -5.92 11.31 -7.34
N LYS A 126 -5.01 12.13 -7.92
CA LYS A 126 -5.02 12.43 -9.34
C LYS A 126 -4.09 11.53 -10.16
N ASP A 127 -2.95 11.12 -9.59
CA ASP A 127 -1.91 10.42 -10.32
C ASP A 127 -1.95 8.90 -10.13
N LEU A 128 -2.79 8.41 -9.20
CA LEU A 128 -2.96 6.99 -8.92
C LEU A 128 -4.44 6.58 -8.93
N ALA A 129 -4.75 5.49 -9.62
CA ALA A 129 -6.05 4.83 -9.63
C ALA A 129 -6.08 3.70 -8.59
N PRO A 130 -7.04 3.67 -7.65
CA PRO A 130 -7.21 2.58 -6.72
C PRO A 130 -7.73 1.33 -7.44
N VAL A 131 -7.13 0.17 -7.17
CA VAL A 131 -7.63 -1.13 -7.63
C VAL A 131 -8.52 -1.75 -6.55
N THR A 132 -7.96 -2.03 -5.38
CA THR A 132 -8.72 -2.56 -4.23
C THR A 132 -7.90 -2.50 -2.95
N GLN A 133 -8.58 -2.53 -1.80
CA GLN A 133 -7.96 -2.83 -0.52
C GLN A 133 -7.75 -4.34 -0.41
N ILE A 134 -6.54 -4.74 0.02
CA ILE A 134 -6.14 -6.14 0.17
C ILE A 134 -6.39 -6.62 1.61
N THR A 135 -5.99 -5.82 2.60
CA THR A 135 -6.08 -6.22 4.01
C THR A 135 -6.09 -5.03 4.95
N THR A 136 -6.71 -5.22 6.10
CA THR A 136 -6.52 -4.36 7.27
C THR A 136 -5.57 -5.07 8.24
N GLN A 137 -4.65 -4.33 8.84
CA GLN A 137 -3.62 -4.92 9.69
C GLN A 137 -3.64 -4.32 11.11
N PRO A 138 -3.83 -5.14 12.14
CA PRO A 138 -3.53 -4.74 13.49
C PRO A 138 -2.02 -4.55 13.65
N TYR A 139 -1.64 -3.51 14.39
CA TYR A 139 -0.29 -3.39 14.92
C TYR A 139 -0.24 -3.97 16.31
N ALA A 140 0.97 -4.33 16.73
CA ALA A 140 1.26 -4.77 18.09
C ALA A 140 2.45 -4.00 18.63
N LEU A 141 2.35 -3.60 19.89
CA LEU A 141 3.47 -3.09 20.66
C LEU A 141 4.36 -4.25 21.09
N VAL A 142 5.55 -4.32 20.51
CA VAL A 142 6.56 -5.31 20.88
C VAL A 142 7.77 -4.66 21.50
N VAL A 143 8.35 -5.34 22.49
CA VAL A 143 9.56 -4.89 23.20
C VAL A 143 10.64 -5.97 23.15
N ASN A 144 11.91 -5.54 23.22
CA ASN A 144 13.00 -6.47 23.47
C ASN A 144 12.83 -7.08 24.87
N PRO A 145 13.05 -8.39 25.09
CA PRO A 145 12.93 -9.03 26.40
C PRO A 145 13.83 -8.45 27.50
N LYS A 146 14.92 -7.74 27.14
CA LYS A 146 15.81 -7.04 28.09
C LYS A 146 15.17 -5.80 28.70
N VAL A 147 14.12 -5.23 28.07
CA VAL A 147 13.35 -4.12 28.64
C VAL A 147 12.64 -4.66 29.91
N PRO A 148 12.85 -4.05 31.08
CA PRO A 148 12.27 -4.51 32.32
C PRO A 148 10.79 -4.09 32.48
N ALA A 149 9.97 -4.49 31.49
CA ALA A 149 8.54 -4.28 31.42
C ALA A 149 7.86 -5.53 30.86
N LYS A 150 6.95 -6.13 31.62
CA LYS A 150 6.21 -7.35 31.24
C LYS A 150 4.83 -7.04 30.66
N ASN A 151 4.35 -5.82 30.86
CA ASN A 151 3.06 -5.32 30.39
C ASN A 151 3.16 -3.83 30.07
N LEU A 152 2.09 -3.26 29.49
CA LEU A 152 2.05 -1.85 29.08
C LEU A 152 2.16 -0.90 30.28
N ALA A 153 1.55 -1.22 31.41
CA ALA A 153 1.60 -0.37 32.60
C ALA A 153 3.04 -0.21 33.11
N GLU A 154 3.80 -1.31 33.17
CA GLU A 154 5.22 -1.30 33.56
C GLU A 154 6.07 -0.51 32.55
N LEU A 155 5.78 -0.63 31.23
CA LEU A 155 6.49 0.15 30.22
C LEU A 155 6.24 1.66 30.37
N ILE A 156 5.00 2.05 30.64
CA ILE A 156 4.64 3.45 30.88
C ILE A 156 5.30 3.96 32.15
N ALA A 157 5.30 3.16 33.23
CA ALA A 157 5.97 3.53 34.48
C ALA A 157 7.48 3.74 34.25
N LEU A 158 8.13 2.86 33.50
CA LEU A 158 9.55 2.99 33.15
C LEU A 158 9.81 4.27 32.32
N ALA A 159 8.96 4.57 31.33
CA ALA A 159 9.07 5.78 30.52
C ALA A 159 8.88 7.07 31.36
N LYS A 160 7.99 7.05 32.35
CA LYS A 160 7.80 8.16 33.31
C LYS A 160 8.99 8.35 34.23
N ALA A 161 9.56 7.25 34.73
CA ALA A 161 10.71 7.29 35.62
C ALA A 161 12.00 7.80 34.96
N LYS A 162 12.14 7.55 33.65
CA LYS A 162 13.32 7.95 32.87
C LYS A 162 12.90 8.57 31.52
N PRO A 163 12.43 9.84 31.51
CA PRO A 163 11.95 10.49 30.29
C PRO A 163 13.02 10.54 29.19
N GLY A 164 12.68 10.07 27.98
CA GLY A 164 13.57 10.02 26.82
C GLY A 164 14.58 8.87 26.81
N ALA A 165 14.70 8.07 27.85
CA ALA A 165 15.65 6.95 27.90
C ALA A 165 15.20 5.77 27.03
N LEU A 166 13.88 5.46 27.00
CA LEU A 166 13.34 4.47 26.10
C LEU A 166 13.30 5.02 24.67
N ASN A 167 13.63 4.15 23.72
CA ASN A 167 13.54 4.49 22.32
C ASN A 167 12.59 3.54 21.56
N TYR A 168 11.96 4.05 20.53
CA TYR A 168 11.08 3.25 19.66
C TYR A 168 11.42 3.40 18.19
N GLY A 169 11.40 2.29 17.48
CA GLY A 169 11.62 2.25 16.04
C GLY A 169 10.37 2.57 15.24
N SER A 170 10.56 2.94 13.98
CA SER A 170 9.45 3.04 13.03
C SER A 170 9.89 2.70 11.60
N SER A 171 8.92 2.50 10.72
CA SER A 171 9.15 2.32 9.27
C SER A 171 9.54 3.62 8.54
N GLY A 172 9.65 4.73 9.27
CA GLY A 172 10.00 6.05 8.79
C GLY A 172 9.12 7.14 9.41
N PRO A 173 9.55 8.43 9.32
CA PRO A 173 8.79 9.55 9.84
C PRO A 173 7.40 9.62 9.17
N GLY A 174 6.34 9.83 9.95
CA GLY A 174 4.96 9.86 9.46
C GLY A 174 4.35 8.48 9.14
N GLY A 175 5.12 7.39 9.22
CA GLY A 175 4.58 6.04 9.09
C GLY A 175 3.66 5.67 10.26
N ILE A 176 2.74 4.72 10.05
CA ILE A 176 1.79 4.30 11.09
C ILE A 176 2.51 3.85 12.37
N SER A 177 3.62 3.14 12.27
CA SER A 177 4.44 2.74 13.42
C SER A 177 5.04 3.93 14.20
N HIS A 178 5.38 5.03 13.51
CA HIS A 178 5.80 6.27 14.15
C HIS A 178 4.64 6.94 14.88
N LEU A 179 3.50 7.11 14.18
CA LEU A 179 2.32 7.76 14.76
C LEU A 179 1.75 6.96 15.93
N ALA A 180 1.80 5.63 15.88
CA ALA A 180 1.43 4.78 17.00
C ALA A 180 2.29 5.06 18.23
N GLY A 181 3.61 5.18 18.08
CA GLY A 181 4.51 5.56 19.16
C GLY A 181 4.25 6.97 19.70
N ALA A 182 4.06 7.92 18.80
CA ALA A 182 3.75 9.30 19.17
C ALA A 182 2.40 9.43 19.91
N LEU A 183 1.39 8.68 19.46
CA LEU A 183 0.08 8.62 20.11
C LEU A 183 0.18 8.05 21.52
N LEU A 184 0.94 6.94 21.71
CA LEU A 184 1.20 6.41 23.06
C LEU A 184 1.89 7.45 23.93
N CYS A 185 2.91 8.14 23.44
CA CYS A 185 3.58 9.21 24.17
C CYS A 185 2.62 10.34 24.59
N SER A 186 1.71 10.71 23.70
CA SER A 186 0.72 11.77 23.95
C SER A 186 -0.31 11.35 25.00
N ILE A 187 -0.96 10.18 24.82
CA ILE A 187 -2.03 9.74 25.74
C ILE A 187 -1.46 9.40 27.13
N ALA A 188 -0.32 8.72 27.20
CA ALA A 188 0.28 8.32 28.47
C ALA A 188 1.09 9.45 29.15
N ASN A 189 1.23 10.60 28.47
CA ASN A 189 2.07 11.73 28.90
C ASN A 189 3.49 11.29 29.28
N VAL A 190 4.16 10.63 28.32
CA VAL A 190 5.55 10.14 28.46
C VAL A 190 6.43 10.66 27.32
N LYS A 191 7.75 10.69 27.55
CA LYS A 191 8.75 11.01 26.53
C LYS A 191 9.56 9.79 26.18
N MET A 192 9.57 9.44 24.87
CA MET A 192 10.41 8.38 24.30
C MET A 192 11.11 8.90 23.05
N THR A 193 12.29 8.38 22.73
CA THR A 193 13.08 8.81 21.57
C THR A 193 12.67 8.01 20.33
N HIS A 194 12.31 8.69 19.26
CA HIS A 194 11.98 8.07 18.00
C HIS A 194 13.23 7.78 17.15
N VAL A 195 13.38 6.54 16.64
CA VAL A 195 14.46 6.10 15.75
C VAL A 195 13.86 5.63 14.42
N PRO A 196 13.99 6.41 13.33
CA PRO A 196 13.41 6.06 12.03
C PRO A 196 14.27 5.07 11.25
N TYR A 197 13.61 4.14 10.53
CA TYR A 197 14.20 3.18 9.60
C TYR A 197 13.54 3.27 8.21
N LYS A 198 14.14 2.63 7.19
CA LYS A 198 13.60 2.57 5.82
C LYS A 198 12.57 1.42 5.65
N GLY A 199 11.78 1.13 6.69
CA GLY A 199 10.75 0.08 6.67
C GLY A 199 10.64 -0.67 8.00
N GLY A 200 9.58 -1.48 8.14
CA GLY A 200 9.31 -2.22 9.38
C GLY A 200 10.34 -3.29 9.70
N ASN A 201 10.90 -3.97 8.68
CA ASN A 201 11.85 -5.07 8.92
C ASN A 201 13.18 -4.60 9.55
N PRO A 202 13.89 -3.59 9.03
CA PRO A 202 15.11 -3.11 9.70
C PRO A 202 14.84 -2.58 11.10
N ALA A 203 13.68 -1.96 11.37
CA ALA A 203 13.29 -1.56 12.72
C ALA A 203 13.08 -2.78 13.62
N LEU A 204 12.39 -3.83 13.14
CA LEU A 204 12.15 -5.05 13.90
C LEU A 204 13.45 -5.78 14.26
N VAL A 205 14.37 -5.92 13.29
CA VAL A 205 15.69 -6.52 13.52
C VAL A 205 16.45 -5.75 14.61
N SER A 206 16.35 -4.42 14.63
CA SER A 206 16.99 -3.59 15.64
C SER A 206 16.38 -3.76 17.04
N VAL A 207 15.05 -3.99 17.16
CA VAL A 207 14.44 -4.38 18.45
C VAL A 207 14.89 -5.78 18.85
N VAL A 208 14.90 -6.74 17.93
CA VAL A 208 15.33 -8.13 18.21
C VAL A 208 16.78 -8.20 18.71
N SER A 209 17.67 -7.38 18.14
CA SER A 209 19.07 -7.29 18.56
C SER A 209 19.28 -6.50 19.85
N GLY A 210 18.27 -5.75 20.30
CA GLY A 210 18.34 -4.89 21.49
C GLY A 210 19.07 -3.55 21.23
N GLN A 211 19.19 -3.12 19.97
CA GLN A 211 19.68 -1.78 19.62
C GLN A 211 18.65 -0.69 19.93
N ILE A 212 17.37 -1.03 19.84
CA ILE A 212 16.25 -0.19 20.26
C ILE A 212 15.32 -1.01 21.15
N ASP A 213 14.52 -0.33 21.98
CA ASP A 213 13.75 -0.97 23.05
C ASP A 213 12.44 -1.57 22.56
N MET A 214 11.73 -0.87 21.66
CA MET A 214 10.38 -1.22 21.25
C MET A 214 10.03 -0.78 19.83
N LEU A 215 8.94 -1.36 19.32
CA LEU A 215 8.39 -1.06 18.01
C LEU A 215 6.88 -1.32 18.00
N PHE A 216 6.13 -0.47 17.32
CA PHE A 216 4.79 -0.85 16.82
C PHE A 216 4.96 -1.54 15.47
N SER A 217 4.90 -2.87 15.47
CA SER A 217 5.04 -3.72 14.28
C SER A 217 3.69 -4.26 13.82
N THR A 218 3.53 -4.59 12.54
CA THR A 218 2.37 -5.40 12.15
C THR A 218 2.46 -6.74 12.88
N GLN A 219 1.32 -7.26 13.33
CA GLN A 219 1.26 -8.52 14.06
C GLN A 219 1.83 -9.67 13.22
N LEU A 220 1.52 -9.69 11.91
CA LEU A 220 2.05 -10.67 10.97
C LEU A 220 3.58 -10.74 10.99
N GLN A 221 4.24 -9.57 10.99
CA GLN A 221 5.70 -9.49 10.98
C GLN A 221 6.33 -9.83 12.33
N ALA A 222 5.66 -9.46 13.44
CA ALA A 222 6.16 -9.70 14.79
C ALA A 222 6.00 -11.14 15.25
N HIS A 223 4.99 -11.85 14.75
CA HIS A 223 4.57 -13.18 15.22
C HIS A 223 5.71 -14.21 15.29
N PRO A 224 6.57 -14.41 14.30
CA PRO A 224 7.67 -15.38 14.37
C PRO A 224 8.64 -15.11 15.53
N PHE A 225 8.87 -13.86 15.86
CA PHE A 225 9.81 -13.45 16.91
C PHE A 225 9.17 -13.52 18.29
N THR A 226 7.88 -13.24 18.40
CA THR A 226 7.15 -13.35 19.66
C THR A 226 6.91 -14.81 20.04
N SER A 227 6.57 -15.67 19.08
CA SER A 227 6.44 -17.12 19.29
C SER A 227 7.76 -17.78 19.68
N ALA A 228 8.88 -17.27 19.17
CA ALA A 228 10.22 -17.74 19.54
C ALA A 228 10.76 -17.12 20.85
N GLY A 229 9.98 -16.28 21.56
CA GLY A 229 10.40 -15.59 22.78
C GLY A 229 11.48 -14.51 22.57
N ARG A 230 11.80 -14.16 21.32
CA ARG A 230 12.80 -13.15 20.98
C ARG A 230 12.28 -11.72 21.12
N LEU A 231 10.97 -11.56 21.15
CA LEU A 231 10.26 -10.32 21.46
C LEU A 231 9.11 -10.63 22.41
N ARG A 232 8.70 -9.64 23.19
CA ARG A 232 7.48 -9.69 24.00
C ARG A 232 6.44 -8.77 23.40
N MET A 233 5.24 -9.31 23.13
CA MET A 233 4.08 -8.52 22.71
C MET A 233 3.35 -8.04 23.96
N LEU A 234 3.17 -6.74 24.11
CA LEU A 234 2.54 -6.14 25.29
C LEU A 234 1.06 -5.82 25.07
N ALA A 235 0.70 -5.39 23.86
CA ALA A 235 -0.67 -5.06 23.51
C ALA A 235 -0.86 -5.03 22.00
N VAL A 236 -2.10 -5.20 21.53
CA VAL A 236 -2.52 -4.90 20.15
C VAL A 236 -3.17 -3.53 20.09
N THR A 237 -3.02 -2.86 18.95
CA THR A 237 -3.42 -1.45 18.78
C THR A 237 -4.86 -1.25 18.35
N THR A 238 -5.58 -2.32 18.04
CA THR A 238 -6.97 -2.33 17.60
C THR A 238 -7.93 -2.30 18.79
N PRO A 239 -9.20 -1.82 18.63
CA PRO A 239 -10.19 -1.78 19.70
C PRO A 239 -10.60 -3.16 20.24
N ARG A 240 -10.39 -4.22 19.44
CA ARG A 240 -10.65 -5.61 19.83
C ARG A 240 -9.36 -6.41 19.76
N ARG A 241 -9.25 -7.44 20.60
CA ARG A 241 -8.13 -8.37 20.53
C ARG A 241 -8.06 -9.04 19.16
N SER A 242 -6.84 -9.34 18.74
CA SER A 242 -6.62 -10.05 17.48
C SER A 242 -6.95 -11.54 17.64
N PRO A 243 -7.69 -12.15 16.71
CA PRO A 243 -7.90 -13.60 16.71
C PRO A 243 -6.59 -14.40 16.62
N ALA A 244 -5.55 -13.84 16.02
CA ALA A 244 -4.23 -14.46 15.91
C ALA A 244 -3.38 -14.33 17.19
N ALA A 245 -3.84 -13.57 18.21
CA ALA A 245 -3.22 -13.44 19.51
C ALA A 245 -4.28 -13.10 20.58
N PRO A 246 -5.19 -14.03 20.90
CA PRO A 246 -6.35 -13.78 21.76
C PRO A 246 -5.94 -13.47 23.22
N ASP A 247 -4.77 -13.93 23.64
CA ASP A 247 -4.26 -13.70 25.00
C ASP A 247 -3.61 -12.32 25.18
N VAL A 248 -3.32 -11.61 24.06
CA VAL A 248 -2.71 -10.28 24.10
C VAL A 248 -3.80 -9.22 24.25
N PRO A 249 -3.73 -8.38 25.31
CA PRO A 249 -4.74 -7.34 25.54
C PRO A 249 -4.66 -6.26 24.45
N THR A 250 -5.75 -5.51 24.29
CA THR A 250 -5.73 -4.25 23.52
C THR A 250 -5.01 -3.16 24.33
N MET A 251 -4.58 -2.08 23.65
CA MET A 251 -4.02 -0.91 24.34
C MET A 251 -5.01 -0.33 25.36
N ALA A 252 -6.31 -0.32 25.04
CA ALA A 252 -7.36 0.16 25.93
C ALA A 252 -7.53 -0.73 27.17
N GLU A 253 -7.59 -2.05 27.01
CA GLU A 253 -7.63 -3.02 28.13
C GLU A 253 -6.38 -2.93 29.00
N ALA A 254 -5.23 -2.59 28.40
CA ALA A 254 -3.96 -2.45 29.09
C ALA A 254 -3.74 -1.06 29.74
N GLY A 255 -4.77 -0.20 29.77
CA GLY A 255 -4.77 1.07 30.51
C GLY A 255 -4.52 2.33 29.68
N VAL A 256 -4.64 2.25 28.33
CA VAL A 256 -4.54 3.40 27.42
C VAL A 256 -5.86 3.51 26.63
N PRO A 257 -6.94 4.05 27.25
CA PRO A 257 -8.23 4.17 26.59
C PRO A 257 -8.18 5.14 25.41
N GLY A 258 -9.04 4.91 24.40
CA GLY A 258 -9.09 5.73 23.20
C GLY A 258 -7.95 5.49 22.20
N TYR A 259 -7.11 4.48 22.44
CA TYR A 259 -6.06 4.09 21.50
C TYR A 259 -6.64 3.17 20.43
N ASP A 260 -6.64 3.64 19.20
CA ASP A 260 -7.05 2.86 18.02
C ASP A 260 -6.13 3.21 16.85
N VAL A 261 -5.30 2.26 16.44
CA VAL A 261 -4.39 2.40 15.30
C VAL A 261 -4.40 1.10 14.50
N ALA A 262 -4.91 1.18 13.29
CA ALA A 262 -4.85 0.11 12.32
C ALA A 262 -4.20 0.59 11.02
N GLY A 263 -3.43 -0.29 10.39
CA GLY A 263 -2.94 -0.08 9.04
C GLY A 263 -3.79 -0.85 8.03
N TRP A 264 -3.64 -0.50 6.76
CA TRP A 264 -4.22 -1.24 5.65
C TRP A 264 -3.27 -1.23 4.47
N TYR A 265 -3.39 -2.22 3.61
CA TYR A 265 -2.70 -2.31 2.33
C TYR A 265 -3.72 -2.43 1.21
N GLY A 266 -3.46 -1.73 0.11
CA GLY A 266 -4.22 -1.80 -1.12
C GLY A 266 -3.29 -1.90 -2.33
N LEU A 267 -3.86 -2.06 -3.50
CA LEU A 267 -3.17 -2.01 -4.78
C LEU A 267 -3.62 -0.78 -5.55
N VAL A 268 -2.69 -0.11 -6.20
CA VAL A 268 -2.92 1.03 -7.09
C VAL A 268 -2.19 0.86 -8.42
N ALA A 269 -2.70 1.54 -9.43
CA ALA A 269 -2.09 1.68 -10.75
C ALA A 269 -1.90 3.18 -11.08
N PRO A 270 -1.16 3.57 -12.13
CA PRO A 270 -1.19 4.94 -12.67
C PRO A 270 -2.62 5.36 -13.05
N ALA A 271 -2.98 6.63 -12.80
CA ALA A 271 -4.37 7.12 -12.90
C ALA A 271 -5.06 6.89 -14.25
N ALA A 272 -4.32 6.98 -15.37
CA ALA A 272 -4.87 6.78 -16.71
C ALA A 272 -4.90 5.31 -17.16
N THR A 273 -4.68 4.34 -16.25
CA THR A 273 -4.80 2.91 -16.57
C THR A 273 -6.24 2.58 -16.98
N PRO A 274 -6.46 1.85 -18.10
CA PRO A 274 -7.80 1.50 -18.57
C PRO A 274 -8.66 0.84 -17.49
N THR A 275 -9.92 1.27 -17.38
CA THR A 275 -10.85 0.80 -16.32
C THR A 275 -11.03 -0.71 -16.37
N GLU A 276 -11.07 -1.29 -17.55
CA GLU A 276 -11.24 -2.73 -17.77
C GLU A 276 -10.07 -3.55 -17.17
N ILE A 277 -8.84 -2.99 -17.16
CA ILE A 277 -7.68 -3.60 -16.51
C ILE A 277 -7.81 -3.48 -14.98
N ILE A 278 -8.23 -2.32 -14.48
CA ILE A 278 -8.49 -2.10 -13.05
C ILE A 278 -9.55 -3.08 -12.55
N ASP A 279 -10.68 -3.19 -13.27
CA ASP A 279 -11.78 -4.09 -12.92
C ASP A 279 -11.36 -5.56 -12.93
N LYS A 280 -10.58 -5.98 -13.93
CA LYS A 280 -10.04 -7.35 -14.00
C LYS A 280 -9.15 -7.66 -12.80
N LEU A 281 -8.21 -6.77 -12.46
CA LEU A 281 -7.34 -6.93 -11.30
C LEU A 281 -8.15 -6.96 -9.99
N GLN A 282 -9.12 -6.05 -9.84
CA GLN A 282 -10.00 -5.98 -8.67
C GLN A 282 -10.77 -7.29 -8.49
N GLN A 283 -11.40 -7.80 -9.55
CA GLN A 283 -12.17 -9.05 -9.51
C GLN A 283 -11.30 -10.25 -9.13
N GLU A 284 -10.10 -10.38 -9.70
CA GLU A 284 -9.20 -11.48 -9.38
C GLU A 284 -8.70 -11.39 -7.93
N ILE A 285 -8.33 -10.19 -7.45
CA ILE A 285 -7.93 -10.02 -6.05
C ILE A 285 -9.12 -10.33 -5.12
N ALA A 286 -10.34 -9.89 -5.44
CA ALA A 286 -11.52 -10.19 -4.65
C ALA A 286 -11.83 -11.70 -4.55
N LYS A 287 -11.51 -12.49 -5.60
CA LYS A 287 -11.57 -13.97 -5.56
C LYS A 287 -10.48 -14.54 -4.66
N ILE A 288 -9.25 -14.06 -4.82
CA ILE A 288 -8.08 -14.51 -4.03
C ILE A 288 -8.30 -14.29 -2.53
N LEU A 289 -8.91 -13.16 -2.14
CA LEU A 289 -9.16 -12.84 -0.73
C LEU A 289 -10.27 -13.68 -0.06
N LYS A 290 -10.98 -14.50 -0.83
CA LYS A 290 -12.01 -15.44 -0.32
C LYS A 290 -11.47 -16.87 -0.12
N LEU A 291 -10.24 -17.13 -0.54
CA LEU A 291 -9.56 -18.42 -0.36
C LEU A 291 -8.96 -18.54 1.05
#